data_e273223097e0128f5310ecddcbbf545d
#
_entry.id   e273223097e0128f5310ecddcbbf545d
#
_cell.length_a   1.000
_cell.length_b   1.000
_cell.length_c   1.000
_cell.angle_alpha   90.00
_cell.angle_beta   90.00
_cell.angle_gamma   90.00
#
_symmetry.space_group_name_H-M   'P 1'
#
loop_
_entity.id
_entity.type
_entity.pdbx_description
1 polymer ?
#
loop_
_entity_poly.entity_id
_entity_poly.type
_entity_poly.pdbx_seq_one_letter_code
_entity_poly.pdbx_strand_id
1 'polypeptide(L)'
;FPAYDVEHGEAIFFNQMNAYREVDKNFLVREVIRASTAAPTYFPVAKLNNQSKEESYSLIDGGMFANNPAFCAYVEACKFPFQPSPDDIMILSLGTGSKGKTYPYESSKRWGKVRWVVPVIDIYGSAGSQTVDHQLKVLYRCQHIRDQYFRIEPDLSQFDVSPLMDNVSTKNIKALEAVGEKMVEEHWDKIKAFTRKLYISQIGCQPDEFYRMK
;
A
#
# COMPACT_ATOMS: atom_id res chain seq x y z
N PHE A 1 -8.67 3.48 -1.07
CA PHE A 1 -8.19 3.51 0.33
C PHE A 1 -8.92 2.43 1.13
N PRO A 2 -8.21 1.40 1.67
CA PRO A 2 -8.79 0.42 2.58
C PRO A 2 -8.89 0.99 4.00
N ALA A 3 -9.92 0.61 4.74
CA ALA A 3 -10.07 0.83 6.18
C ALA A 3 -10.90 -0.31 6.78
N TYR A 4 -10.80 -0.55 8.08
CA TYR A 4 -11.60 -1.57 8.74
C TYR A 4 -12.60 -0.93 9.71
N ASP A 5 -13.87 -1.25 9.56
CA ASP A 5 -14.92 -0.81 10.47
C ASP A 5 -15.02 -1.77 11.64
N VAL A 6 -14.65 -1.29 12.82
CA VAL A 6 -14.65 -2.10 14.05
C VAL A 6 -16.04 -2.27 14.66
N GLU A 7 -16.98 -1.40 14.29
CA GLU A 7 -18.36 -1.45 14.79
C GLU A 7 -19.20 -2.47 14.03
N HIS A 8 -19.01 -2.52 12.69
CA HIS A 8 -19.71 -3.47 11.82
C HIS A 8 -18.91 -4.76 11.55
N GLY A 9 -17.61 -4.77 11.87
CA GLY A 9 -16.74 -5.94 11.70
C GLY A 9 -16.38 -6.23 10.25
N GLU A 10 -16.26 -5.21 9.40
CA GLU A 10 -16.05 -5.38 7.96
C GLU A 10 -14.94 -4.50 7.38
N ALA A 11 -14.36 -4.98 6.26
CA ALA A 11 -13.39 -4.24 5.48
C ALA A 11 -14.09 -3.28 4.51
N ILE A 12 -13.68 -2.01 4.52
CA ILE A 12 -14.23 -0.97 3.65
C ILE A 12 -13.18 -0.53 2.64
N PHE A 13 -13.59 -0.35 1.39
CA PHE A 13 -12.75 0.12 0.30
C PHE A 13 -13.33 1.42 -0.28
N PHE A 14 -12.74 2.55 0.14
CA PHE A 14 -13.10 3.85 -0.43
C PHE A 14 -12.51 3.99 -1.83
N ASN A 15 -13.35 4.24 -2.81
CA ASN A 15 -12.95 4.47 -4.19
C ASN A 15 -13.79 5.54 -4.86
N GLN A 16 -13.22 6.16 -5.88
CA GLN A 16 -13.85 7.26 -6.61
C GLN A 16 -15.11 6.83 -7.37
N MET A 17 -15.15 5.59 -7.86
CA MET A 17 -16.29 5.10 -8.65
C MET A 17 -17.55 4.99 -7.80
N ASN A 18 -17.43 4.49 -6.57
CA ASN A 18 -18.55 4.44 -5.63
C ASN A 18 -18.99 5.85 -5.23
N ALA A 19 -18.04 6.76 -5.00
CA ALA A 19 -18.31 8.16 -4.68
C ALA A 19 -19.10 8.90 -5.77
N TYR A 20 -18.88 8.55 -7.05
CA TYR A 20 -19.67 9.11 -8.15
C TYR A 20 -21.07 8.53 -8.28
N ARG A 21 -21.26 7.28 -7.91
CA ARG A 21 -22.54 6.57 -8.07
C ARG A 21 -23.49 6.82 -6.92
N GLU A 22 -22.94 6.97 -5.71
CA GLU A 22 -23.68 7.02 -4.46
C GLU A 22 -23.20 8.19 -3.61
N VAL A 23 -24.06 9.19 -3.39
CA VAL A 23 -23.72 10.39 -2.61
C VAL A 23 -23.25 10.05 -1.21
N ASP A 24 -23.84 9.03 -0.60
CA ASP A 24 -23.49 8.57 0.75
C ASP A 24 -22.13 7.85 0.83
N LYS A 25 -21.56 7.48 -0.32
CA LYS A 25 -20.18 6.94 -0.42
C LYS A 25 -19.15 7.99 -0.83
N ASN A 26 -19.55 9.25 -0.94
CA ASN A 26 -18.66 10.35 -1.24
C ASN A 26 -18.20 11.04 0.04
N PHE A 27 -16.96 10.80 0.43
CA PHE A 27 -16.34 11.33 1.64
C PHE A 27 -15.22 12.31 1.30
N LEU A 28 -14.90 13.20 2.22
CA LEU A 28 -13.74 14.07 2.06
C LEU A 28 -12.44 13.26 2.10
N VAL A 29 -11.59 13.43 1.11
CA VAL A 29 -10.33 12.68 0.96
C VAL A 29 -9.48 12.74 2.23
N ARG A 30 -9.39 13.92 2.89
CA ARG A 30 -8.64 14.08 4.15
C ARG A 30 -9.18 13.19 5.28
N GLU A 31 -10.49 12.98 5.35
CA GLU A 31 -11.14 12.14 6.36
C GLU A 31 -10.93 10.66 6.06
N VAL A 32 -11.03 10.28 4.78
CA VAL A 32 -10.71 8.92 4.33
C VAL A 32 -9.25 8.58 4.60
N ILE A 33 -8.30 9.48 4.29
CA ILE A 33 -6.87 9.27 4.58
C ILE A 33 -6.67 9.09 6.08
N ARG A 34 -7.25 9.97 6.92
CA ARG A 34 -7.15 9.86 8.37
C ARG A 34 -7.69 8.52 8.88
N ALA A 35 -8.82 8.06 8.35
CA ALA A 35 -9.42 6.79 8.73
C ALA A 35 -8.56 5.60 8.29
N SER A 36 -8.12 5.62 7.02
CA SER A 36 -7.29 4.57 6.43
C SER A 36 -5.90 4.43 7.07
N THR A 37 -5.44 5.45 7.81
CA THR A 37 -4.14 5.48 8.50
C THR A 37 -4.28 5.54 10.04
N ALA A 38 -5.46 5.29 10.57
CA ALA A 38 -5.70 5.27 12.02
C ALA A 38 -5.21 3.96 12.66
N ALA A 39 -3.88 3.77 12.67
CA ALA A 39 -3.24 2.58 13.19
C ALA A 39 -3.52 2.41 14.71
N PRO A 40 -4.09 1.26 15.13
CA PRO A 40 -4.33 0.96 16.53
C PRO A 40 -3.06 1.12 17.36
N THR A 41 -3.20 1.59 18.58
CA THR A 41 -2.14 1.96 19.54
C THR A 41 -1.42 3.28 19.25
N TYR A 42 -1.38 3.75 18.01
CA TYR A 42 -0.80 5.04 17.63
C TYR A 42 -1.86 6.15 17.51
N PHE A 43 -3.03 5.79 16.97
CA PHE A 43 -4.13 6.74 16.75
C PHE A 43 -5.44 6.21 17.32
N PRO A 44 -6.35 7.11 17.75
CA PRO A 44 -7.71 6.71 18.11
C PRO A 44 -8.50 6.27 16.88
N VAL A 45 -9.53 5.44 17.12
CA VAL A 45 -10.52 5.07 16.11
C VAL A 45 -11.07 6.34 15.45
N ALA A 46 -11.09 6.36 14.13
CA ALA A 46 -11.61 7.50 13.37
C ALA A 46 -13.11 7.33 13.12
N LYS A 47 -13.90 8.33 13.51
CA LYS A 47 -15.33 8.37 13.15
C LYS A 47 -15.52 9.11 11.84
N LEU A 48 -16.22 8.46 10.90
CA LEU A 48 -16.56 9.01 9.60
C LEU A 48 -18.07 8.92 9.42
N ASN A 49 -18.71 10.03 9.03
CA ASN A 49 -20.14 10.05 8.74
C ASN A 49 -20.34 10.19 7.23
N ASN A 50 -21.37 9.51 6.68
CA ASN A 50 -21.78 9.75 5.30
C ASN A 50 -22.38 11.17 5.14
N GLN A 51 -22.65 11.61 3.91
CA GLN A 51 -23.14 12.95 3.65
C GLN A 51 -24.54 13.20 4.21
N SER A 52 -25.43 12.18 4.19
CA SER A 52 -26.75 12.24 4.79
C SER A 52 -26.70 12.27 6.32
N LYS A 53 -25.57 11.88 6.93
CA LYS A 53 -25.38 11.67 8.39
C LYS A 53 -26.29 10.60 9.00
N GLU A 54 -26.86 9.75 8.18
CA GLU A 54 -27.68 8.61 8.62
C GLU A 54 -26.82 7.42 9.03
N GLU A 55 -25.65 7.27 8.40
CA GLU A 55 -24.69 6.22 8.71
C GLU A 55 -23.37 6.80 9.23
N SER A 56 -22.80 6.11 10.20
CA SER A 56 -21.48 6.42 10.72
C SER A 56 -20.60 5.17 10.73
N TYR A 57 -19.32 5.36 10.47
CA TYR A 57 -18.31 4.31 10.43
C TYR A 57 -17.29 4.55 11.53
N SER A 58 -16.91 3.49 12.24
CA SER A 58 -15.89 3.50 13.30
C SER A 58 -14.62 2.80 12.80
N LEU A 59 -13.70 3.58 12.20
CA LEU A 59 -12.66 3.08 11.32
C LEU A 59 -11.28 3.03 11.97
N ILE A 60 -10.54 1.98 11.64
CA ILE A 60 -9.11 1.85 11.90
C ILE A 60 -8.35 1.59 10.60
N ASP A 61 -7.03 1.65 10.68
CA ASP A 61 -6.10 1.49 9.57
C ASP A 61 -6.38 0.23 8.73
N GLY A 62 -6.50 0.44 7.42
CA GLY A 62 -6.63 -0.64 6.44
C GLY A 62 -5.42 -1.56 6.37
N GLY A 63 -4.25 -1.11 6.84
CA GLY A 63 -3.05 -1.93 6.98
C GLY A 63 -3.22 -3.14 7.90
N MET A 64 -4.27 -3.14 8.74
CA MET A 64 -4.62 -4.30 9.57
C MET A 64 -4.99 -5.54 8.75
N PHE A 65 -5.44 -5.41 7.51
CA PHE A 65 -5.77 -6.54 6.63
C PHE A 65 -5.19 -6.40 5.21
N ALA A 66 -4.89 -5.19 4.76
CA ALA A 66 -4.39 -4.87 3.43
C ALA A 66 -3.12 -4.00 3.50
N ASN A 67 -2.09 -4.45 4.26
CA ASN A 67 -0.83 -3.73 4.44
C ASN A 67 -0.10 -3.47 3.11
N ASN A 68 -0.28 -4.33 2.11
CA ASN A 68 0.06 -4.08 0.72
C ASN A 68 -1.24 -4.00 -0.09
N PRO A 69 -1.77 -2.80 -0.38
CA PRO A 69 -3.05 -2.65 -1.07
C PRO A 69 -2.97 -2.81 -2.59
N ALA A 70 -1.82 -3.24 -3.15
CA ALA A 70 -1.63 -3.33 -4.59
C ALA A 70 -2.62 -4.28 -5.28
N PHE A 71 -2.95 -5.43 -4.65
CA PHE A 71 -3.95 -6.34 -5.20
C PHE A 71 -5.38 -5.78 -5.07
N CYS A 72 -5.67 -5.06 -3.99
CA CYS A 72 -6.94 -4.34 -3.86
C CYS A 72 -7.10 -3.30 -4.98
N ALA A 73 -6.05 -2.54 -5.27
CA ALA A 73 -6.05 -1.56 -6.37
C ALA A 73 -6.26 -2.25 -7.74
N TYR A 74 -5.62 -3.40 -7.97
CA TYR A 74 -5.83 -4.20 -9.16
C TYR A 74 -7.29 -4.63 -9.33
N VAL A 75 -7.89 -5.19 -8.28
CA VAL A 75 -9.30 -5.61 -8.30
C VAL A 75 -10.24 -4.43 -8.51
N GLU A 76 -9.98 -3.28 -7.89
CA GLU A 76 -10.76 -2.07 -8.13
C GLU A 76 -10.63 -1.56 -9.58
N ALA A 77 -9.44 -1.65 -10.17
CA ALA A 77 -9.25 -1.31 -11.58
C ALA A 77 -10.05 -2.24 -12.52
N CYS A 78 -10.15 -3.53 -12.23
CA CYS A 78 -10.93 -4.48 -13.01
C CYS A 78 -12.45 -4.18 -13.00
N LYS A 79 -12.96 -3.38 -12.05
CA LYS A 79 -14.37 -2.98 -11.98
C LYS A 79 -14.75 -1.84 -12.94
N PHE A 80 -13.79 -1.25 -13.65
CA PHE A 80 -14.11 -0.21 -14.63
C PHE A 80 -15.03 -0.73 -15.74
N PRO A 81 -15.93 0.11 -16.29
CA PRO A 81 -16.94 -0.32 -17.26
C PRO A 81 -16.36 -0.98 -18.52
N PHE A 82 -15.14 -0.61 -18.93
CA PHE A 82 -14.44 -1.21 -20.05
C PHE A 82 -13.74 -2.54 -19.72
N GLN A 83 -13.84 -3.01 -18.46
CA GLN A 83 -13.31 -4.30 -17.99
C GLN A 83 -11.86 -4.54 -18.44
N PRO A 84 -10.89 -3.76 -17.96
CA PRO A 84 -9.51 -3.87 -18.41
C PRO A 84 -8.96 -5.27 -18.13
N SER A 85 -8.22 -5.80 -19.10
CA SER A 85 -7.44 -7.02 -18.92
C SER A 85 -6.17 -6.74 -18.10
N PRO A 86 -5.48 -7.75 -17.60
CA PRO A 86 -4.18 -7.54 -16.93
C PRO A 86 -3.17 -6.76 -17.79
N ASP A 87 -3.26 -6.89 -19.11
CA ASP A 87 -2.38 -6.20 -20.07
C ASP A 87 -2.59 -4.68 -20.10
N ASP A 88 -3.79 -4.24 -19.70
CA ASP A 88 -4.17 -2.82 -19.64
C ASP A 88 -3.79 -2.18 -18.30
N ILE A 89 -3.34 -2.98 -17.31
CA ILE A 89 -3.10 -2.51 -15.95
C ILE A 89 -1.61 -2.55 -15.62
N MET A 90 -1.03 -1.40 -15.35
CA MET A 90 0.31 -1.26 -14.80
C MET A 90 0.28 -0.96 -13.31
N ILE A 91 1.07 -1.67 -12.52
CA ILE A 91 1.14 -1.47 -11.06
C ILE A 91 2.56 -1.12 -10.63
N LEU A 92 2.71 0.05 -10.01
CA LEU A 92 3.86 0.40 -9.18
C LEU A 92 3.46 0.28 -7.70
N SER A 93 4.02 -0.70 -7.02
CA SER A 93 3.80 -0.94 -5.59
C SER A 93 5.01 -0.43 -4.80
N LEU A 94 4.77 0.52 -3.89
CA LEU A 94 5.79 1.12 -3.04
C LEU A 94 5.58 0.65 -1.61
N GLY A 95 6.59 0.00 -1.04
CA GLY A 95 6.61 -0.39 0.36
C GLY A 95 7.40 0.60 1.21
N THR A 96 7.09 0.64 2.48
CA THR A 96 7.79 1.49 3.47
C THR A 96 9.09 0.88 3.99
N GLY A 97 9.40 -0.33 3.55
CA GLY A 97 10.56 -1.09 3.96
C GLY A 97 10.34 -1.95 5.21
N SER A 98 11.18 -2.96 5.36
CA SER A 98 11.17 -3.80 6.55
C SER A 98 12.59 -4.13 7.02
N LYS A 99 12.76 -4.35 8.33
CA LYS A 99 14.03 -4.87 8.90
C LYS A 99 14.07 -6.40 8.97
N GLY A 100 13.08 -7.10 8.41
CA GLY A 100 13.05 -8.55 8.41
C GLY A 100 13.14 -9.14 9.82
N LYS A 101 12.18 -8.87 10.70
CA LYS A 101 12.16 -9.48 12.04
C LYS A 101 12.12 -10.99 11.93
N THR A 102 13.07 -11.66 12.57
CA THR A 102 13.15 -13.12 12.62
C THR A 102 12.92 -13.62 14.03
N TYR A 103 12.31 -14.77 14.13
CA TYR A 103 11.99 -15.43 15.40
C TYR A 103 12.61 -16.82 15.41
N PRO A 104 13.89 -16.96 15.87
CA PRO A 104 14.59 -18.23 15.84
C PRO A 104 13.83 -19.34 16.60
N TYR A 105 13.83 -20.54 16.04
CA TYR A 105 13.13 -21.70 16.58
C TYR A 105 13.47 -21.94 18.06
N GLU A 106 14.76 -21.87 18.43
CA GLU A 106 15.21 -22.13 19.80
C GLU A 106 14.61 -21.17 20.84
N SER A 107 14.35 -19.92 20.45
CA SER A 107 13.71 -18.93 21.32
C SER A 107 12.18 -19.03 21.27
N SER A 108 11.60 -19.24 20.09
CA SER A 108 10.15 -19.16 19.89
C SER A 108 9.39 -20.43 20.25
N LYS A 109 10.03 -21.61 20.20
CA LYS A 109 9.42 -22.93 20.49
C LYS A 109 8.76 -23.05 21.87
N ARG A 110 9.11 -22.18 22.81
CA ARG A 110 8.58 -22.18 24.20
C ARG A 110 7.74 -20.94 24.52
N TRP A 111 7.38 -20.13 23.53
CA TRP A 111 6.60 -18.94 23.78
C TRP A 111 5.14 -19.27 24.08
N GLY A 112 4.63 -18.69 25.19
CA GLY A 112 3.21 -18.72 25.51
C GLY A 112 2.45 -17.59 24.81
N LYS A 113 1.13 -17.52 25.02
CA LYS A 113 0.20 -16.60 24.35
C LYS A 113 0.65 -15.14 24.42
N VAL A 114 1.05 -14.66 25.59
CA VAL A 114 1.43 -13.24 25.80
C VAL A 114 2.66 -12.88 24.97
N ARG A 115 3.64 -13.78 24.87
CA ARG A 115 4.88 -13.51 24.13
C ARG A 115 4.68 -13.53 22.61
N TRP A 116 3.64 -14.20 22.12
CA TRP A 116 3.29 -14.24 20.71
C TRP A 116 2.51 -13.01 20.21
N VAL A 117 1.92 -12.18 21.07
CA VAL A 117 1.05 -11.06 20.66
C VAL A 117 1.75 -10.13 19.68
N VAL A 118 2.91 -9.60 20.03
CA VAL A 118 3.65 -8.67 19.15
C VAL A 118 4.21 -9.36 17.91
N PRO A 119 4.89 -10.52 18.02
CA PRO A 119 5.33 -11.29 16.84
C PRO A 119 4.23 -11.63 15.85
N VAL A 120 3.03 -11.99 16.30
CA VAL A 120 1.90 -12.30 15.40
C VAL A 120 1.49 -11.09 14.58
N ILE A 121 1.42 -9.90 15.18
CA ILE A 121 1.08 -8.65 14.47
C ILE A 121 2.15 -8.34 13.40
N ASP A 122 3.43 -8.44 13.77
CA ASP A 122 4.54 -8.22 12.83
C ASP A 122 4.53 -9.23 11.66
N ILE A 123 4.34 -10.52 11.97
CA ILE A 123 4.27 -11.58 10.97
C ILE A 123 3.06 -11.37 10.06
N TYR A 124 1.90 -11.08 10.62
CA TYR A 124 0.67 -10.88 9.86
C TYR A 124 0.82 -9.76 8.82
N GLY A 125 1.32 -8.59 9.23
CA GLY A 125 1.55 -7.46 8.32
C GLY A 125 2.58 -7.78 7.25
N SER A 126 3.72 -8.37 7.62
CA SER A 126 4.79 -8.68 6.66
C SER A 126 4.43 -9.84 5.72
N ALA A 127 3.86 -10.93 6.24
CA ALA A 127 3.45 -12.09 5.44
C ALA A 127 2.30 -11.73 4.48
N GLY A 128 1.33 -10.93 4.92
CA GLY A 128 0.26 -10.42 4.07
C GLY A 128 0.81 -9.61 2.90
N SER A 129 1.75 -8.70 3.16
CA SER A 129 2.42 -7.90 2.12
C SER A 129 3.20 -8.77 1.12
N GLN A 130 3.95 -9.77 1.61
CA GLN A 130 4.70 -10.72 0.76
C GLN A 130 3.77 -11.60 -0.07
N THR A 131 2.63 -12.01 0.49
CA THR A 131 1.63 -12.81 -0.22
C THR A 131 1.06 -12.05 -1.41
N VAL A 132 0.68 -10.79 -1.23
CA VAL A 132 0.18 -9.92 -2.31
C VAL A 132 1.24 -9.73 -3.39
N ASP A 133 2.49 -9.46 -3.01
CA ASP A 133 3.61 -9.32 -3.96
C ASP A 133 3.82 -10.61 -4.77
N HIS A 134 3.80 -11.77 -4.09
CA HIS A 134 3.91 -13.07 -4.75
C HIS A 134 2.77 -13.31 -5.75
N GLN A 135 1.52 -13.06 -5.32
CA GLN A 135 0.33 -13.26 -6.17
C GLN A 135 0.39 -12.40 -7.43
N LEU A 136 0.71 -11.11 -7.30
CA LEU A 136 0.84 -10.21 -8.45
C LEU A 136 2.00 -10.61 -9.37
N LYS A 137 3.16 -10.97 -8.82
CA LYS A 137 4.28 -11.48 -9.61
C LYS A 137 3.92 -12.73 -10.42
N VAL A 138 3.18 -13.66 -9.81
CA VAL A 138 2.72 -14.88 -10.50
C VAL A 138 1.69 -14.55 -11.56
N LEU A 139 0.68 -13.72 -11.24
CA LEU A 139 -0.35 -13.29 -12.16
C LEU A 139 0.26 -12.67 -13.43
N TYR A 140 1.10 -11.66 -13.27
CA TYR A 140 1.73 -10.95 -14.39
C TYR A 140 2.74 -11.82 -15.16
N ARG A 141 3.37 -12.79 -14.48
CA ARG A 141 4.22 -13.78 -15.14
C ARG A 141 3.42 -14.72 -16.05
N CYS A 142 2.29 -15.23 -15.56
CA CYS A 142 1.42 -16.14 -16.31
C CYS A 142 0.82 -15.47 -17.55
N GLN A 143 0.63 -14.16 -17.51
CA GLN A 143 0.15 -13.36 -18.64
C GLN A 143 1.29 -12.87 -19.56
N HIS A 144 2.55 -13.24 -19.30
CA HIS A 144 3.74 -12.81 -20.05
C HIS A 144 4.02 -11.30 -20.06
N ILE A 145 3.49 -10.55 -19.09
CA ILE A 145 3.59 -9.08 -18.94
C ILE A 145 4.35 -8.66 -17.67
N ARG A 146 5.44 -9.34 -17.34
CA ARG A 146 6.20 -9.16 -16.09
C ARG A 146 6.66 -7.74 -15.80
N ASP A 147 6.87 -6.95 -16.83
CA ASP A 147 7.32 -5.55 -16.76
C ASP A 147 6.20 -4.55 -16.44
N GLN A 148 4.97 -5.03 -16.25
CA GLN A 148 3.82 -4.20 -15.86
C GLN A 148 3.54 -4.22 -14.34
N TYR A 149 4.17 -5.14 -13.60
CA TYR A 149 4.15 -5.13 -12.13
C TYR A 149 5.55 -4.88 -11.58
N PHE A 150 5.68 -3.83 -10.79
CA PHE A 150 6.93 -3.45 -10.18
C PHE A 150 6.74 -3.05 -8.72
N ARG A 151 7.46 -3.74 -7.79
CA ARG A 151 7.49 -3.38 -6.37
C ARG A 151 8.87 -2.90 -5.96
N ILE A 152 8.90 -1.78 -5.25
CA ILE A 152 10.06 -1.27 -4.53
C ILE A 152 9.79 -1.47 -3.04
N GLU A 153 10.63 -2.27 -2.38
CA GLU A 153 10.57 -2.54 -0.94
C GLU A 153 11.99 -2.46 -0.38
N PRO A 154 12.38 -1.38 0.31
CA PRO A 154 13.73 -1.27 0.86
C PRO A 154 13.97 -2.26 2.01
N ASP A 155 15.14 -2.89 2.00
CA ASP A 155 15.64 -3.64 3.15
C ASP A 155 16.27 -2.67 4.16
N LEU A 156 15.49 -2.30 5.16
CA LEU A 156 15.92 -1.36 6.21
C LEU A 156 17.01 -1.92 7.14
N SER A 157 17.33 -3.21 7.06
CA SER A 157 18.44 -3.80 7.84
C SER A 157 19.80 -3.24 7.44
N GLN A 158 19.91 -2.72 6.22
CA GLN A 158 21.12 -2.12 5.66
C GLN A 158 21.32 -0.65 6.07
N PHE A 159 20.37 -0.06 6.81
CA PHE A 159 20.35 1.35 7.15
C PHE A 159 20.24 1.57 8.67
N ASP A 160 20.83 2.68 9.15
CA ASP A 160 20.70 3.10 10.57
C ASP A 160 19.39 3.85 10.80
N VAL A 161 18.25 3.17 10.51
CA VAL A 161 16.90 3.69 10.76
C VAL A 161 16.25 3.02 11.96
N SER A 162 15.43 3.76 12.70
CA SER A 162 14.68 3.22 13.83
C SER A 162 13.60 2.25 13.36
N PRO A 163 13.38 1.13 14.05
CA PRO A 163 12.24 0.24 13.79
C PRO A 163 10.91 0.78 14.35
N LEU A 164 10.92 1.88 15.11
CA LEU A 164 9.74 2.47 15.72
C LEU A 164 9.04 3.41 14.73
N MET A 165 7.76 3.18 14.47
CA MET A 165 6.98 3.96 13.50
C MET A 165 6.77 5.42 13.93
N ASP A 166 6.85 5.70 15.25
CA ASP A 166 6.66 7.02 15.85
C ASP A 166 7.97 7.78 16.14
N ASN A 167 9.11 7.27 15.69
CA ASN A 167 10.38 7.96 15.87
C ASN A 167 10.55 9.12 14.86
N VAL A 168 10.12 10.30 15.29
CA VAL A 168 10.21 11.55 14.51
C VAL A 168 11.50 12.35 14.74
N SER A 169 12.56 11.74 15.31
CA SER A 169 13.84 12.43 15.49
C SER A 169 14.42 12.85 14.14
N THR A 170 15.03 14.03 14.09
CA THR A 170 15.66 14.56 12.88
C THR A 170 16.68 13.58 12.27
N LYS A 171 17.42 12.85 13.12
CA LYS A 171 18.35 11.81 12.67
C LYS A 171 17.61 10.70 11.90
N ASN A 172 16.50 10.20 12.45
CA ASN A 172 15.74 9.11 11.83
C ASN A 172 15.08 9.56 10.53
N ILE A 173 14.49 10.77 10.50
CA ILE A 173 13.88 11.32 9.29
C ILE A 173 14.90 11.43 8.16
N LYS A 174 16.08 12.01 8.42
CA LYS A 174 17.16 12.09 7.43
C LYS A 174 17.66 10.73 6.96
N ALA A 175 17.70 9.73 7.86
CA ALA A 175 18.08 8.37 7.48
C ALA A 175 17.03 7.74 6.56
N LEU A 176 15.73 7.97 6.80
CA LEU A 176 14.64 7.50 5.93
C LEU A 176 14.62 8.23 4.57
N GLU A 177 14.91 9.54 4.54
CA GLU A 177 15.09 10.29 3.29
C GLU A 177 16.21 9.68 2.44
N ALA A 178 17.37 9.40 3.04
CA ALA A 178 18.50 8.76 2.36
C ALA A 178 18.16 7.34 1.83
N VAL A 179 17.31 6.58 2.54
CA VAL A 179 16.76 5.30 2.02
C VAL A 179 15.96 5.56 0.76
N GLY A 180 15.07 6.55 0.77
CA GLY A 180 14.24 6.91 -0.38
C GLY A 180 15.07 7.30 -1.60
N GLU A 181 16.07 8.17 -1.42
CA GLU A 181 17.01 8.59 -2.47
C GLU A 181 17.74 7.39 -3.07
N LYS A 182 18.28 6.52 -2.24
CA LYS A 182 18.96 5.30 -2.69
C LYS A 182 18.05 4.37 -3.48
N MET A 183 16.78 4.21 -3.07
CA MET A 183 15.81 3.39 -3.82
C MET A 183 15.51 4.00 -5.19
N VAL A 184 15.44 5.32 -5.30
CA VAL A 184 15.28 6.00 -6.59
C VAL A 184 16.49 5.74 -7.49
N GLU A 185 17.72 5.88 -6.97
CA GLU A 185 18.94 5.62 -7.73
C GLU A 185 19.01 4.16 -8.21
N GLU A 186 18.81 3.19 -7.32
CA GLU A 186 18.89 1.76 -7.64
C GLU A 186 17.82 1.30 -8.65
N HIS A 187 16.67 1.96 -8.65
CA HIS A 187 15.54 1.60 -9.50
C HIS A 187 15.23 2.62 -10.61
N TRP A 188 16.13 3.56 -10.84
CA TRP A 188 15.92 4.68 -11.76
C TRP A 188 15.39 4.27 -13.13
N ASP A 189 16.01 3.28 -13.78
CA ASP A 189 15.60 2.84 -15.12
C ASP A 189 14.19 2.27 -15.15
N LYS A 190 13.80 1.54 -14.10
CA LYS A 190 12.44 0.97 -13.98
C LYS A 190 11.41 2.05 -13.69
N ILE A 191 11.72 2.99 -12.79
CA ILE A 191 10.86 4.14 -12.49
C ILE A 191 10.66 4.97 -13.75
N LYS A 192 11.74 5.27 -14.47
CA LYS A 192 11.68 6.02 -15.73
C LYS A 192 10.85 5.30 -16.80
N ALA A 193 11.02 3.98 -16.96
CA ALA A 193 10.23 3.19 -17.89
C ALA A 193 8.74 3.20 -17.54
N PHE A 194 8.41 3.07 -16.25
CA PHE A 194 7.03 3.15 -15.74
C PHE A 194 6.42 4.53 -15.99
N THR A 195 7.11 5.60 -15.62
CA THR A 195 6.65 6.99 -15.82
C THR A 195 6.43 7.29 -17.30
N ARG A 196 7.31 6.81 -18.18
CA ARG A 196 7.16 6.97 -19.63
C ARG A 196 5.90 6.28 -20.16
N LYS A 197 5.64 5.05 -19.75
CA LYS A 197 4.40 4.33 -20.14
C LYS A 197 3.16 5.07 -19.66
N LEU A 198 3.17 5.54 -18.40
CA LEU A 198 2.06 6.32 -17.81
C LEU A 198 1.81 7.62 -18.58
N TYR A 199 2.87 8.36 -18.90
CA TYR A 199 2.75 9.61 -19.66
C TYR A 199 2.17 9.39 -21.06
N ILE A 200 2.66 8.37 -21.79
CA ILE A 200 2.15 8.02 -23.12
C ILE A 200 0.68 7.65 -23.08
N SER A 201 0.25 6.88 -22.07
CA SER A 201 -1.15 6.48 -21.93
C SER A 201 -2.10 7.65 -21.67
N GLN A 202 -1.62 8.71 -21.00
CA GLN A 202 -2.44 9.89 -20.67
C GLN A 202 -2.61 10.86 -21.84
N ILE A 203 -1.57 11.06 -22.64
CA ILE A 203 -1.59 12.12 -23.66
C ILE A 203 -1.66 11.58 -25.10
N GLY A 204 -1.64 10.27 -25.29
CA GLY A 204 -1.62 9.65 -26.61
C GLY A 204 -0.40 10.01 -27.46
N CYS A 205 0.66 10.57 -26.84
CA CYS A 205 1.83 11.11 -27.52
C CYS A 205 2.87 10.02 -27.81
N GLN A 206 3.54 10.14 -28.95
CA GLN A 206 4.65 9.24 -29.30
C GLN A 206 5.84 9.47 -28.36
N PRO A 207 6.62 8.42 -28.02
CA PRO A 207 7.74 8.49 -27.08
C PRO A 207 8.76 9.61 -27.37
N ASP A 208 8.95 9.95 -28.61
CA ASP A 208 9.97 10.93 -29.04
C ASP A 208 9.57 12.38 -28.74
N GLU A 209 8.29 12.66 -28.57
CA GLU A 209 7.79 13.99 -28.19
C GLU A 209 8.06 14.31 -26.71
N PHE A 210 8.10 13.29 -25.84
CA PHE A 210 8.41 13.46 -24.42
C PHE A 210 9.80 14.07 -24.18
N TYR A 211 10.79 13.72 -25.01
CA TYR A 211 12.17 14.24 -24.88
C TYR A 211 12.37 15.63 -25.49
N ARG A 212 11.41 16.11 -26.29
CA ARG A 212 11.46 17.45 -26.90
C ARG A 212 10.83 18.55 -26.05
N MET A 213 10.12 18.18 -24.97
CA MET A 213 9.46 19.11 -24.03
C MET A 213 10.34 19.48 -22.83
N LYS A 214 11.65 19.22 -22.88
CA LYS A 214 12.61 19.65 -21.84
C LYS A 214 13.36 20.88 -22.29
#